data_8ea1d01912c059a84157e0a585ba6e38
#
_entry.id   8ea1d01912c059a84157e0a585ba6e38
#
_cell.length_a   1.000
_cell.length_b   1.000
_cell.length_c   1.000
_cell.angle_alpha   90.00
_cell.angle_beta   90.00
_cell.angle_gamma   90.00
#
_symmetry.space_group_name_H-M   'P 1'
#
loop_
_entity.id
_entity.type
_entity.pdbx_description
1 polymer ?
#
loop_
_entity_poly.entity_id
_entity_poly.type
_entity_poly.pdbx_seq_one_letter_code
_entity_poly.pdbx_strand_id
1 'polypeptide(L)'
;MVGRSLRVATWNVNSIRTRVDRVVDWMVRAEVDVLAMQETKCADDKFPTMPFVAAGYEVAHCGHDQWNGVAIASRVGLDNVTTAFDGQPAWGKDGAVARAEARALGATCAGVRVWSLYVPNGRSVDDPHYRYKLDWLAALRDCAESWIAREPEAQIALVGDWNIAPTDEDVWNMDVFRGSTHVTEPERAVFAAIEATFADVVRPFTPGPGVYTYWDYTQLRFPKREGMRIDFILASPALAHRVTNAEIVRDERKTGKDRIGSPSDHAPVFVDLNPSS
;
A
#
# COMPACT_ATOMS: atom_id res chain seq x y z
N MET A 1 -27.92 -17.19 -1.00
CA MET A 1 -27.53 -16.07 -0.10
C MET A 1 -26.75 -15.10 -0.98
N VAL A 2 -27.20 -13.85 -1.11
CA VAL A 2 -26.41 -12.82 -1.81
C VAL A 2 -25.16 -12.62 -0.95
N GLY A 3 -23.97 -12.92 -1.51
CA GLY A 3 -22.70 -12.76 -0.81
C GLY A 3 -22.53 -11.30 -0.35
N ARG A 4 -21.88 -11.08 0.77
CA ARG A 4 -21.53 -9.74 1.27
C ARG A 4 -20.46 -9.13 0.37
N SER A 5 -20.53 -7.83 0.11
CA SER A 5 -19.43 -7.06 -0.49
C SER A 5 -18.17 -7.19 0.38
N LEU A 6 -17.01 -7.25 -0.26
CA LEU A 6 -15.69 -7.33 0.41
C LEU A 6 -15.00 -5.97 0.32
N ARG A 7 -14.64 -5.38 1.46
CA ARG A 7 -13.84 -4.13 1.51
C ARG A 7 -12.37 -4.44 1.72
N VAL A 8 -11.56 -4.11 0.73
CA VAL A 8 -10.08 -4.23 0.77
C VAL A 8 -9.47 -2.84 0.85
N ALA A 9 -8.59 -2.63 1.81
CA ALA A 9 -7.96 -1.35 2.07
C ALA A 9 -6.42 -1.46 2.15
N THR A 10 -5.76 -0.32 1.94
CA THR A 10 -4.33 -0.14 2.20
C THR A 10 -4.08 1.13 3.01
N TRP A 11 -3.09 1.10 3.89
CA TRP A 11 -2.68 2.26 4.68
C TRP A 11 -1.21 2.17 5.09
N ASN A 12 -0.38 3.09 4.63
CA ASN A 12 0.91 3.31 5.26
C ASN A 12 0.67 3.93 6.64
N VAL A 13 0.93 3.18 7.70
CA VAL A 13 0.60 3.57 9.08
C VAL A 13 1.72 4.34 9.78
N ASN A 14 2.89 4.44 9.15
CA ASN A 14 4.05 5.16 9.70
C ASN A 14 4.27 4.88 11.19
N SER A 15 4.55 3.61 11.53
CA SER A 15 4.64 3.01 12.87
C SER A 15 3.29 2.57 13.46
N ILE A 16 3.06 1.26 13.41
CA ILE A 16 1.85 0.63 13.98
C ILE A 16 1.79 0.78 15.50
N ARG A 17 2.93 0.70 16.21
CA ARG A 17 2.96 0.77 17.67
C ARG A 17 2.41 2.09 18.23
N THR A 18 2.51 3.16 17.48
CA THR A 18 2.00 4.48 17.89
C THR A 18 0.59 4.76 17.41
N ARG A 19 0.05 3.92 16.54
CA ARG A 19 -1.23 4.15 15.85
C ARG A 19 -2.19 2.98 15.87
N VAL A 20 -1.88 1.91 16.60
CA VAL A 20 -2.69 0.68 16.60
C VAL A 20 -4.15 0.96 16.95
N ASP A 21 -4.41 1.75 17.99
CA ASP A 21 -5.77 2.07 18.42
C ASP A 21 -6.54 2.84 17.33
N ARG A 22 -5.88 3.77 16.66
CA ARG A 22 -6.47 4.53 15.54
C ARG A 22 -6.76 3.64 14.33
N VAL A 23 -5.83 2.76 14.00
CA VAL A 23 -5.96 1.83 12.87
C VAL A 23 -7.12 0.87 13.10
N VAL A 24 -7.17 0.24 14.27
CA VAL A 24 -8.23 -0.72 14.62
C VAL A 24 -9.59 -0.01 14.70
N ASP A 25 -9.67 1.17 15.35
CA ASP A 25 -10.91 1.96 15.40
C ASP A 25 -11.43 2.28 14.00
N TRP A 26 -10.57 2.75 13.10
CA TRP A 26 -10.96 3.01 11.72
C TRP A 26 -11.42 1.76 10.99
N MET A 27 -10.70 0.63 11.12
CA MET A 27 -11.10 -0.63 10.50
C MET A 27 -12.50 -1.06 10.91
N VAL A 28 -12.83 -0.93 12.19
CA VAL A 28 -14.16 -1.29 12.73
C VAL A 28 -15.23 -0.33 12.22
N ARG A 29 -15.01 0.98 12.31
CA ARG A 29 -15.98 2.01 11.86
C ARG A 29 -16.23 1.98 10.35
N ALA A 30 -15.18 1.74 9.58
CA ALA A 30 -15.25 1.67 8.13
C ALA A 30 -15.62 0.28 7.61
N GLU A 31 -15.89 -0.68 8.51
CA GLU A 31 -16.22 -2.07 8.15
C GLU A 31 -15.21 -2.71 7.19
N VAL A 32 -13.93 -2.46 7.38
CA VAL A 32 -12.85 -3.02 6.55
C VAL A 32 -12.77 -4.52 6.75
N ASP A 33 -12.74 -5.30 5.67
CA ASP A 33 -12.59 -6.75 5.75
C ASP A 33 -11.12 -7.18 5.68
N VAL A 34 -10.32 -6.49 4.86
CA VAL A 34 -8.88 -6.73 4.69
C VAL A 34 -8.15 -5.39 4.68
N LEU A 35 -7.16 -5.22 5.56
CA LEU A 35 -6.27 -4.07 5.58
C LEU A 35 -4.83 -4.51 5.32
N ALA A 36 -4.23 -4.00 4.26
CA ALA A 36 -2.79 -4.06 3.99
C ALA A 36 -2.10 -2.83 4.60
N MET A 37 -1.09 -3.04 5.45
CA MET A 37 -0.37 -1.97 6.14
C MET A 37 1.08 -1.91 5.70
N GLN A 38 1.62 -0.70 5.59
CA GLN A 38 3.02 -0.43 5.29
C GLN A 38 3.64 0.44 6.39
N GLU A 39 4.95 0.41 6.49
CA GLU A 39 5.73 1.09 7.52
C GLU A 39 5.29 0.75 8.95
N THR A 40 5.13 -0.53 9.23
CA THR A 40 4.80 -0.98 10.60
C THR A 40 5.90 -0.65 11.61
N LYS A 41 7.16 -0.55 11.14
CA LYS A 41 8.34 -0.07 11.90
C LYS A 41 8.55 -0.82 13.21
N CYS A 42 8.39 -2.14 13.18
CA CYS A 42 8.69 -3.02 14.31
C CYS A 42 9.09 -4.42 13.82
N ALA A 43 9.85 -5.13 14.67
CA ALA A 43 10.10 -6.55 14.46
C ALA A 43 8.83 -7.38 14.72
N ASP A 44 8.80 -8.61 14.22
CA ASP A 44 7.62 -9.47 14.28
C ASP A 44 7.14 -9.70 15.73
N ASP A 45 8.07 -9.90 16.66
CA ASP A 45 7.77 -10.10 18.09
C ASP A 45 7.25 -8.84 18.82
N LYS A 46 7.31 -7.68 18.17
CA LYS A 46 6.86 -6.38 18.70
C LYS A 46 5.59 -5.86 18.03
N PHE A 47 5.05 -6.60 17.06
CA PHE A 47 3.81 -6.19 16.42
C PHE A 47 2.63 -6.32 17.39
N PRO A 48 1.79 -5.28 17.54
CA PRO A 48 0.68 -5.27 18.49
C PRO A 48 -0.53 -6.08 17.94
N THR A 49 -0.44 -7.40 17.95
CA THR A 49 -1.47 -8.30 17.38
C THR A 49 -2.79 -8.28 18.15
N MET A 50 -2.74 -8.18 19.50
CA MET A 50 -3.91 -8.36 20.35
C MET A 50 -5.09 -7.41 20.06
N PRO A 51 -4.91 -6.10 19.80
CA PRO A 51 -6.02 -5.22 19.42
C PRO A 51 -6.75 -5.66 18.16
N PHE A 52 -6.03 -6.17 17.14
CA PHE A 52 -6.63 -6.71 15.92
C PHE A 52 -7.44 -7.98 16.19
N VAL A 53 -6.87 -8.92 16.97
CA VAL A 53 -7.56 -10.16 17.37
C VAL A 53 -8.82 -9.84 18.16
N ALA A 54 -8.78 -8.90 19.10
CA ALA A 54 -9.92 -8.46 19.87
C ALA A 54 -11.04 -7.84 19.00
N ALA A 55 -10.65 -7.24 17.85
CA ALA A 55 -11.60 -6.71 16.86
C ALA A 55 -12.04 -7.75 15.81
N GLY A 56 -11.62 -9.01 15.93
CA GLY A 56 -12.03 -10.12 15.06
C GLY A 56 -11.17 -10.29 13.80
N TYR A 57 -9.93 -9.79 13.78
CA TYR A 57 -9.01 -9.92 12.64
C TYR A 57 -7.88 -10.89 12.95
N GLU A 58 -7.54 -11.73 11.99
CA GLU A 58 -6.27 -12.43 11.91
C GLU A 58 -5.21 -11.48 11.33
N VAL A 59 -3.94 -11.66 11.69
CA VAL A 59 -2.85 -10.80 11.20
C VAL A 59 -1.66 -11.63 10.76
N ALA A 60 -1.14 -11.34 9.57
CA ALA A 60 0.20 -11.71 9.14
C ALA A 60 1.07 -10.46 9.11
N HIS A 61 2.31 -10.57 9.57
CA HIS A 61 3.28 -9.48 9.62
C HIS A 61 4.65 -9.97 9.13
N CYS A 62 5.37 -9.07 8.49
CA CYS A 62 6.78 -9.23 8.18
C CYS A 62 7.49 -7.93 8.56
N GLY A 63 8.35 -7.99 9.56
CA GLY A 63 9.14 -6.85 10.04
C GLY A 63 10.40 -7.32 10.74
N HIS A 64 11.53 -6.68 10.44
CA HIS A 64 12.83 -7.10 10.98
C HIS A 64 13.29 -6.24 12.14
N ASP A 65 12.98 -4.94 12.10
CA ASP A 65 13.45 -3.95 13.06
C ASP A 65 12.55 -2.69 13.03
N GLN A 66 13.09 -1.54 13.39
CA GLN A 66 12.38 -0.24 13.41
C GLN A 66 12.19 0.39 12.02
N TRP A 67 12.62 -0.27 10.95
CA TRP A 67 12.52 0.20 9.57
C TRP A 67 11.60 -0.69 8.74
N ASN A 68 10.93 -0.09 7.73
CA ASN A 68 10.05 -0.82 6.83
C ASN A 68 8.92 -1.57 7.58
N GLY A 69 8.63 -2.80 7.19
CA GLY A 69 7.61 -3.65 7.77
C GLY A 69 6.26 -3.52 7.06
N VAL A 70 5.68 -4.66 6.76
CA VAL A 70 4.37 -4.79 6.10
C VAL A 70 3.50 -5.80 6.83
N ALA A 71 2.19 -5.59 6.80
CA ALA A 71 1.23 -6.50 7.41
C ALA A 71 -0.05 -6.60 6.59
N ILE A 72 -0.79 -7.69 6.80
CA ILE A 72 -2.18 -7.83 6.36
C ILE A 72 -3.01 -8.25 7.57
N ALA A 73 -4.08 -7.53 7.85
CA ALA A 73 -5.11 -7.90 8.82
C ALA A 73 -6.40 -8.25 8.06
N SER A 74 -6.99 -9.41 8.37
CA SER A 74 -8.19 -9.91 7.68
C SER A 74 -9.17 -10.53 8.65
N ARG A 75 -10.48 -10.29 8.46
CA ARG A 75 -11.57 -10.98 9.17
C ARG A 75 -12.31 -11.97 8.28
N VAL A 76 -11.78 -12.25 7.08
CA VAL A 76 -12.38 -13.12 6.08
C VAL A 76 -11.45 -14.25 5.64
N GLY A 77 -10.53 -14.65 6.50
CA GLY A 77 -9.50 -15.65 6.27
C GLY A 77 -8.16 -15.02 5.86
N LEU A 78 -7.08 -15.74 6.11
CA LEU A 78 -5.70 -15.31 5.86
C LEU A 78 -4.86 -16.53 5.51
N ASP A 79 -4.94 -16.98 4.26
CA ASP A 79 -4.30 -18.18 3.77
C ASP A 79 -3.09 -17.86 2.88
N ASN A 80 -2.23 -18.86 2.64
CA ASN A 80 -1.09 -18.79 1.71
C ASN A 80 -0.18 -17.58 1.94
N VAL A 81 0.16 -17.28 3.19
CA VAL A 81 1.00 -16.15 3.57
C VAL A 81 2.41 -16.32 3.02
N THR A 82 2.92 -15.29 2.33
CA THR A 82 4.29 -15.20 1.81
C THR A 82 4.89 -13.83 2.14
N THR A 83 6.15 -13.79 2.57
CA THR A 83 6.82 -12.56 3.07
C THR A 83 7.73 -11.89 2.06
N ALA A 84 7.75 -12.37 0.82
CA ALA A 84 8.43 -11.79 -0.32
C ALA A 84 7.80 -12.32 -1.61
N PHE A 85 7.88 -11.59 -2.71
CA PHE A 85 7.58 -12.13 -4.04
C PHE A 85 8.83 -12.78 -4.66
N ASP A 86 8.63 -13.69 -5.60
CA ASP A 86 9.73 -14.39 -6.27
C ASP A 86 10.62 -13.38 -7.01
N GLY A 87 11.92 -13.43 -6.73
CA GLY A 87 12.89 -12.52 -7.33
C GLY A 87 12.98 -11.14 -6.64
N GLN A 88 12.33 -10.93 -5.49
CA GLN A 88 12.47 -9.68 -4.75
C GLN A 88 13.94 -9.36 -4.47
N PRO A 89 14.47 -8.21 -4.94
CA PRO A 89 15.86 -7.84 -4.71
C PRO A 89 16.20 -7.66 -3.23
N ALA A 90 17.42 -7.99 -2.87
CA ALA A 90 17.99 -7.72 -1.55
C ALA A 90 18.64 -6.33 -1.51
N TRP A 91 18.65 -5.72 -0.34
CA TRP A 91 19.33 -4.46 -0.06
C TRP A 91 20.27 -4.60 1.15
N GLY A 92 21.44 -3.98 1.05
CA GLY A 92 22.38 -3.85 2.16
C GLY A 92 23.06 -2.48 2.09
N LYS A 93 23.02 -1.73 3.18
CA LYS A 93 23.64 -0.41 3.28
C LYS A 93 25.14 -0.59 3.57
N ASP A 94 26.00 0.12 2.84
CA ASP A 94 27.41 0.37 3.14
C ASP A 94 28.20 -0.85 3.70
N GLY A 95 28.28 -1.94 2.91
CA GLY A 95 29.03 -3.14 3.27
C GLY A 95 28.30 -4.12 4.18
N ALA A 96 27.07 -3.83 4.56
CA ALA A 96 26.21 -4.81 5.22
C ALA A 96 25.80 -5.94 4.27
N VAL A 97 25.61 -7.15 4.81
CA VAL A 97 25.08 -8.26 4.02
C VAL A 97 23.69 -7.89 3.49
N ALA A 98 23.55 -7.94 2.16
CA ALA A 98 22.28 -7.66 1.53
C ALA A 98 21.23 -8.72 1.92
N ARG A 99 20.03 -8.30 2.28
CA ARG A 99 18.87 -9.16 2.58
C ARG A 99 17.62 -8.60 1.93
N ALA A 100 16.63 -9.45 1.66
CA ALA A 100 15.31 -8.98 1.29
C ALA A 100 14.74 -8.16 2.46
N GLU A 101 14.40 -6.90 2.20
CA GLU A 101 13.76 -6.05 3.20
C GLU A 101 12.28 -6.44 3.36
N ALA A 102 11.70 -6.18 4.53
CA ALA A 102 10.29 -6.41 4.84
C ALA A 102 9.40 -5.40 4.11
N ARG A 103 9.22 -5.57 2.78
CA ARG A 103 8.52 -4.63 1.89
C ARG A 103 7.38 -5.25 1.11
N ALA A 104 7.25 -6.57 1.14
CA ALA A 104 6.17 -7.28 0.48
C ALA A 104 5.64 -8.39 1.38
N LEU A 105 4.33 -8.50 1.46
CA LEU A 105 3.63 -9.59 2.13
C LEU A 105 2.38 -9.93 1.31
N GLY A 106 2.27 -11.17 0.89
CA GLY A 106 1.12 -11.69 0.18
C GLY A 106 0.28 -12.61 1.04
N ALA A 107 -1.04 -12.56 0.91
CA ALA A 107 -1.97 -13.50 1.52
C ALA A 107 -3.22 -13.65 0.67
N THR A 108 -3.93 -14.79 0.81
CA THR A 108 -5.24 -15.00 0.20
C THR A 108 -6.34 -14.73 1.22
N CYS A 109 -7.21 -13.76 0.93
CA CYS A 109 -8.33 -13.35 1.78
C CYS A 109 -9.63 -13.47 0.99
N ALA A 110 -10.54 -14.34 1.40
CA ALA A 110 -11.82 -14.59 0.69
C ALA A 110 -11.64 -14.81 -0.83
N GLY A 111 -10.61 -15.56 -1.24
CA GLY A 111 -10.31 -15.86 -2.64
C GLY A 111 -9.57 -14.76 -3.42
N VAL A 112 -9.30 -13.61 -2.81
CA VAL A 112 -8.48 -12.54 -3.38
C VAL A 112 -7.05 -12.63 -2.86
N ARG A 113 -6.08 -12.71 -3.75
CA ARG A 113 -4.65 -12.66 -3.40
C ARG A 113 -4.24 -11.18 -3.22
N VAL A 114 -4.10 -10.75 -1.97
CA VAL A 114 -3.73 -9.39 -1.59
C VAL A 114 -2.23 -9.32 -1.32
N TRP A 115 -1.54 -8.39 -1.93
CA TRP A 115 -0.15 -8.06 -1.67
C TRP A 115 -0.04 -6.69 -1.00
N SER A 116 0.43 -6.64 0.25
CA SER A 116 0.85 -5.40 0.92
C SER A 116 2.24 -5.05 0.47
N LEU A 117 2.39 -3.94 -0.25
CA LEU A 117 3.63 -3.50 -0.87
C LEU A 117 4.10 -2.17 -0.30
N TYR A 118 5.37 -2.11 0.09
CA TYR A 118 6.06 -0.89 0.47
C TYR A 118 7.26 -0.69 -0.44
N VAL A 119 7.05 -0.04 -1.59
CA VAL A 119 8.09 0.21 -2.59
C VAL A 119 9.21 1.05 -1.97
N PRO A 120 10.50 0.74 -2.24
CA PRO A 120 11.60 1.57 -1.76
C PRO A 120 11.41 3.04 -2.12
N ASN A 121 11.66 3.95 -1.17
CA ASN A 121 11.50 5.40 -1.41
C ASN A 121 12.43 5.95 -2.51
N GLY A 122 13.65 5.43 -2.61
CA GLY A 122 14.67 5.91 -3.56
C GLY A 122 15.57 7.00 -2.99
N ARG A 123 15.15 7.71 -1.93
CA ARG A 123 15.85 8.81 -1.25
C ARG A 123 16.15 10.00 -2.17
N SER A 124 17.11 9.87 -3.09
CA SER A 124 17.39 10.82 -4.16
C SER A 124 17.87 10.08 -5.41
N VAL A 125 17.80 10.72 -6.56
CA VAL A 125 18.17 10.10 -7.85
C VAL A 125 19.65 9.67 -7.92
N ASP A 126 20.50 10.27 -7.12
CA ASP A 126 21.93 9.95 -7.03
C ASP A 126 22.25 8.94 -5.92
N ASP A 127 21.29 8.55 -5.11
CA ASP A 127 21.47 7.54 -4.04
C ASP A 127 21.40 6.12 -4.63
N PRO A 128 22.30 5.19 -4.26
CA PRO A 128 22.19 3.78 -4.69
C PRO A 128 20.82 3.15 -4.39
N HIS A 129 20.09 3.65 -3.39
CA HIS A 129 18.74 3.21 -3.05
C HIS A 129 17.72 3.53 -4.15
N TYR A 130 17.97 4.51 -5.01
CA TYR A 130 17.13 4.80 -6.17
C TYR A 130 17.26 3.69 -7.22
N ARG A 131 18.49 3.20 -7.49
CA ARG A 131 18.68 2.04 -8.37
C ARG A 131 18.00 0.79 -7.80
N TYR A 132 18.15 0.55 -6.49
CA TYR A 132 17.44 -0.54 -5.82
C TYR A 132 15.93 -0.44 -5.99
N LYS A 133 15.34 0.76 -5.90
CA LYS A 133 13.92 1.00 -6.15
C LYS A 133 13.50 0.56 -7.55
N LEU A 134 14.25 0.96 -8.58
CA LEU A 134 13.95 0.59 -9.96
C LEU A 134 14.07 -0.91 -10.20
N ASP A 135 15.11 -1.55 -9.65
CA ASP A 135 15.31 -3.00 -9.74
C ASP A 135 14.20 -3.76 -9.02
N TRP A 136 13.76 -3.26 -7.85
CA TRP A 136 12.65 -3.84 -7.08
C TRP A 136 11.33 -3.76 -7.85
N LEU A 137 11.03 -2.62 -8.45
CA LEU A 137 9.83 -2.43 -9.27
C LEU A 137 9.84 -3.30 -10.54
N ALA A 138 10.99 -3.43 -11.20
CA ALA A 138 11.13 -4.30 -12.37
C ALA A 138 10.90 -5.76 -11.99
N ALA A 139 11.49 -6.23 -10.89
CA ALA A 139 11.27 -7.59 -10.40
C ALA A 139 9.80 -7.84 -9.99
N LEU A 140 9.15 -6.86 -9.35
CA LEU A 140 7.72 -6.96 -9.04
C LEU A 140 6.86 -7.06 -10.31
N ARG A 141 7.13 -6.23 -11.33
CA ARG A 141 6.44 -6.30 -12.62
C ARG A 141 6.55 -7.69 -13.22
N ASP A 142 7.77 -8.20 -13.38
CA ASP A 142 8.02 -9.49 -14.02
C ASP A 142 7.34 -10.65 -13.26
N CYS A 143 7.38 -10.58 -11.93
CA CYS A 143 6.71 -11.54 -11.07
C CYS A 143 5.18 -11.47 -11.21
N ALA A 144 4.60 -10.27 -11.17
CA ALA A 144 3.15 -10.06 -11.27
C ALA A 144 2.61 -10.46 -12.66
N GLU A 145 3.32 -10.14 -13.73
CA GLU A 145 3.00 -10.59 -15.09
C GLU A 145 3.00 -12.13 -15.18
N SER A 146 3.98 -12.78 -14.52
CA SER A 146 4.07 -14.24 -14.49
C SER A 146 2.88 -14.89 -13.78
N TRP A 147 2.30 -14.23 -12.76
CA TRP A 147 1.11 -14.75 -12.08
C TRP A 147 -0.10 -14.76 -13.02
N ILE A 148 -0.33 -13.66 -13.74
CA ILE A 148 -1.43 -13.55 -14.69
C ILE A 148 -1.23 -14.48 -15.91
N ALA A 149 0.01 -14.64 -16.40
CA ALA A 149 0.30 -15.56 -17.48
C ALA A 149 0.00 -17.03 -17.11
N ARG A 150 0.22 -17.41 -15.85
CA ARG A 150 -0.09 -18.75 -15.34
C ARG A 150 -1.57 -18.94 -14.99
N GLU A 151 -2.22 -17.91 -14.50
CA GLU A 151 -3.61 -17.94 -14.04
C GLU A 151 -4.32 -16.65 -14.44
N PRO A 152 -4.83 -16.54 -15.70
CA PRO A 152 -5.44 -15.31 -16.22
C PRO A 152 -6.65 -14.81 -15.42
N GLU A 153 -7.40 -15.73 -14.79
CA GLU A 153 -8.57 -15.41 -13.95
C GLU A 153 -8.22 -15.16 -12.48
N ALA A 154 -6.92 -15.12 -12.12
CA ALA A 154 -6.51 -14.87 -10.76
C ALA A 154 -6.97 -13.49 -10.28
N GLN A 155 -7.59 -13.46 -9.10
CA GLN A 155 -8.03 -12.23 -8.45
C GLN A 155 -6.88 -11.72 -7.56
N ILE A 156 -6.11 -10.79 -8.07
CA ILE A 156 -4.90 -10.26 -7.42
C ILE A 156 -5.05 -8.76 -7.21
N ALA A 157 -4.79 -8.31 -5.98
CA ALA A 157 -4.68 -6.90 -5.60
C ALA A 157 -3.24 -6.59 -5.19
N LEU A 158 -2.57 -5.70 -5.92
CA LEU A 158 -1.29 -5.11 -5.56
C LEU A 158 -1.57 -3.78 -4.88
N VAL A 159 -1.45 -3.73 -3.54
CA VAL A 159 -1.89 -2.56 -2.77
C VAL A 159 -0.77 -2.04 -1.88
N GLY A 160 -0.70 -0.76 -1.69
CA GLY A 160 0.29 -0.19 -0.77
C GLY A 160 0.81 1.19 -1.15
N ASP A 161 1.90 1.54 -0.49
CA ASP A 161 2.69 2.74 -0.77
C ASP A 161 3.71 2.43 -1.88
N TRP A 162 3.46 2.99 -3.04
CA TRP A 162 4.28 2.79 -4.23
C TRP A 162 5.44 3.77 -4.34
N ASN A 163 5.42 4.82 -3.51
CA ASN A 163 6.43 5.88 -3.56
C ASN A 163 6.64 6.45 -4.99
N ILE A 164 5.60 6.41 -5.83
CA ILE A 164 5.58 6.97 -7.20
C ILE A 164 4.32 7.80 -7.37
N ALA A 165 4.46 9.00 -7.96
CA ALA A 165 3.38 9.81 -8.48
C ALA A 165 3.38 9.67 -10.01
N PRO A 166 2.47 8.87 -10.59
CA PRO A 166 2.52 8.47 -12.00
C PRO A 166 2.36 9.63 -12.98
N THR A 167 1.57 10.63 -12.59
CA THR A 167 1.29 11.80 -13.44
C THR A 167 1.54 13.10 -12.70
N ASP A 168 1.54 14.22 -13.43
CA ASP A 168 1.70 15.54 -12.83
C ASP A 168 0.50 15.94 -11.94
N GLU A 169 -0.67 15.34 -12.16
CA GLU A 169 -1.85 15.54 -11.31
C GLU A 169 -1.73 14.86 -9.93
N ASP A 170 -0.81 13.90 -9.79
CA ASP A 170 -0.58 13.16 -8.56
C ASP A 170 0.34 13.88 -7.57
N VAL A 171 0.81 15.08 -7.92
CA VAL A 171 1.57 15.97 -7.03
C VAL A 171 0.95 17.36 -7.02
N TRP A 172 1.08 18.05 -5.88
CA TRP A 172 0.50 19.37 -5.72
C TRP A 172 1.18 20.47 -6.57
N ASN A 173 2.46 20.30 -6.95
CA ASN A 173 3.20 21.20 -7.81
C ASN A 173 4.45 20.51 -8.37
N MET A 174 4.47 20.24 -9.67
CA MET A 174 5.59 19.58 -10.35
C MET A 174 6.91 20.37 -10.29
N ASP A 175 6.87 21.69 -10.22
CA ASP A 175 8.11 22.49 -10.14
C ASP A 175 8.90 22.23 -8.85
N VAL A 176 8.19 21.83 -7.76
CA VAL A 176 8.80 21.45 -6.49
C VAL A 176 9.45 20.06 -6.55
N PHE A 177 8.89 19.16 -7.37
CA PHE A 177 9.31 17.74 -7.42
C PHE A 177 10.21 17.43 -8.63
N ARG A 178 10.37 18.37 -9.55
CA ARG A 178 11.17 18.14 -10.78
C ARG A 178 12.58 17.66 -10.45
N GLY A 179 12.95 16.49 -11.00
CA GLY A 179 14.23 15.84 -10.74
C GLY A 179 14.35 15.12 -9.40
N SER A 180 13.28 15.07 -8.59
CA SER A 180 13.24 14.29 -7.37
C SER A 180 12.72 12.87 -7.62
N THR A 181 13.06 11.92 -6.74
CA THR A 181 12.39 10.60 -6.71
C THR A 181 10.87 10.78 -6.56
N HIS A 182 10.10 9.80 -6.92
CA HIS A 182 8.63 9.71 -7.04
C HIS A 182 8.08 10.21 -8.39
N VAL A 183 8.75 11.09 -9.11
CA VAL A 183 8.23 11.70 -10.34
C VAL A 183 9.14 11.53 -11.55
N THR A 184 10.23 10.78 -11.41
CA THR A 184 11.16 10.57 -12.52
C THR A 184 10.56 9.73 -13.62
N GLU A 185 11.03 9.95 -14.85
CA GLU A 185 10.56 9.18 -16.00
C GLU A 185 10.79 7.66 -15.86
N PRO A 186 11.97 7.16 -15.37
CA PRO A 186 12.14 5.73 -15.15
C PRO A 186 11.16 5.11 -14.14
N GLU A 187 10.82 5.81 -13.05
CA GLU A 187 9.83 5.35 -12.07
C GLU A 187 8.44 5.26 -12.70
N ARG A 188 8.04 6.31 -13.40
CA ARG A 188 6.74 6.39 -14.10
C ARG A 188 6.62 5.35 -15.21
N ALA A 189 7.70 5.09 -15.95
CA ALA A 189 7.70 4.09 -17.02
C ALA A 189 7.48 2.67 -16.48
N VAL A 190 8.13 2.30 -15.37
CA VAL A 190 7.92 0.99 -14.75
C VAL A 190 6.52 0.88 -14.16
N PHE A 191 6.01 1.92 -13.51
CA PHE A 191 4.65 1.94 -12.98
C PHE A 191 3.61 1.77 -14.10
N ALA A 192 3.75 2.51 -15.20
CA ALA A 192 2.87 2.37 -16.37
C ALA A 192 2.91 0.97 -17.00
N ALA A 193 4.08 0.31 -16.99
CA ALA A 193 4.20 -1.07 -17.44
C ALA A 193 3.41 -2.04 -16.52
N ILE A 194 3.40 -1.82 -15.21
CA ILE A 194 2.57 -2.59 -14.28
C ILE A 194 1.08 -2.29 -14.51
N GLU A 195 0.71 -1.02 -14.71
CA GLU A 195 -0.69 -0.61 -14.99
C GLU A 195 -1.23 -1.20 -16.29
N ALA A 196 -0.38 -1.55 -17.25
CA ALA A 196 -0.81 -2.24 -18.47
C ALA A 196 -1.45 -3.62 -18.20
N THR A 197 -1.12 -4.25 -17.05
CA THR A 197 -1.67 -5.54 -16.63
C THR A 197 -2.59 -5.42 -15.41
N PHE A 198 -2.29 -4.51 -14.47
CA PHE A 198 -3.02 -4.30 -13.20
C PHE A 198 -3.60 -2.89 -13.15
N ALA A 199 -4.88 -2.73 -13.40
CA ALA A 199 -5.51 -1.41 -13.47
C ALA A 199 -5.54 -0.69 -12.11
N ASP A 200 -5.25 0.63 -12.10
CA ASP A 200 -5.60 1.49 -10.97
C ASP A 200 -7.12 1.59 -10.84
N VAL A 201 -7.67 0.90 -9.85
CA VAL A 201 -9.12 0.82 -9.62
C VAL A 201 -9.66 1.93 -8.72
N VAL A 202 -8.80 2.81 -8.23
CA VAL A 202 -9.19 3.96 -7.38
C VAL A 202 -9.42 5.22 -8.21
N ARG A 203 -8.59 5.48 -9.22
CA ARG A 203 -8.67 6.70 -10.04
C ARG A 203 -10.03 6.93 -10.72
N PRO A 204 -10.76 5.91 -11.22
CA PRO A 204 -12.10 6.12 -11.79
C PRO A 204 -13.12 6.73 -10.82
N PHE A 205 -12.95 6.48 -9.52
CA PHE A 205 -13.83 7.01 -8.45
C PHE A 205 -13.30 8.32 -7.84
N THR A 206 -12.05 8.66 -8.10
CA THR A 206 -11.38 9.85 -7.55
C THR A 206 -10.69 10.64 -8.67
N PRO A 207 -11.46 11.14 -9.68
CA PRO A 207 -10.87 11.78 -10.85
C PRO A 207 -10.31 13.17 -10.56
N GLY A 208 -9.36 13.60 -11.39
CA GLY A 208 -8.83 14.96 -11.43
C GLY A 208 -7.69 15.23 -10.46
N PRO A 209 -7.13 16.44 -10.52
CA PRO A 209 -6.01 16.87 -9.67
C PRO A 209 -6.45 17.18 -8.23
N GLY A 210 -5.48 17.26 -7.32
CA GLY A 210 -5.73 17.60 -5.92
C GLY A 210 -6.23 16.44 -5.07
N VAL A 211 -6.22 15.24 -5.62
CA VAL A 211 -6.55 14.01 -4.93
C VAL A 211 -5.25 13.34 -4.49
N TYR A 212 -5.00 13.31 -3.19
CA TYR A 212 -3.73 12.84 -2.63
C TYR A 212 -3.98 11.82 -1.53
N THR A 213 -2.95 10.99 -1.27
CA THR A 213 -2.94 9.99 -0.20
C THR A 213 -1.91 10.31 0.88
N TYR A 214 -0.91 11.14 0.57
CA TYR A 214 0.20 11.50 1.44
C TYR A 214 0.34 13.04 1.58
N TRP A 215 0.66 13.50 2.80
CA TRP A 215 1.01 14.90 3.13
C TRP A 215 2.08 14.91 4.21
N ASP A 216 3.25 15.45 3.91
CA ASP A 216 4.32 15.62 4.88
C ASP A 216 3.82 16.35 6.15
N TYR A 217 4.35 15.98 7.31
CA TYR A 217 4.03 16.63 8.58
C TYR A 217 4.53 18.07 8.66
N THR A 218 5.60 18.38 7.91
CA THR A 218 6.24 19.70 7.94
C THR A 218 5.47 20.73 7.12
N GLN A 219 5.76 22.02 7.34
CA GLN A 219 5.30 23.16 6.53
C GLN A 219 3.78 23.28 6.38
N LEU A 220 2.99 22.67 7.26
CA LEU A 220 1.52 22.67 7.19
C LEU A 220 0.98 22.12 5.85
N ARG A 221 1.65 21.10 5.27
CA ARG A 221 1.30 20.55 3.95
C ARG A 221 -0.16 20.06 3.88
N PHE A 222 -0.65 19.41 4.93
CA PHE A 222 -2.01 18.89 4.94
C PHE A 222 -3.10 20.01 4.91
N PRO A 223 -3.07 21.05 5.77
CA PRO A 223 -3.99 22.19 5.65
C PRO A 223 -3.91 22.91 4.32
N LYS A 224 -2.72 23.07 3.75
CA LYS A 224 -2.49 23.70 2.45
C LYS A 224 -2.89 22.84 1.26
N ARG A 225 -3.24 21.57 1.49
CA ARG A 225 -3.52 20.57 0.43
C ARG A 225 -2.32 20.30 -0.49
N GLU A 226 -1.11 20.40 0.03
CA GLU A 226 0.13 20.16 -0.67
C GLU A 226 0.55 18.70 -0.46
N GLY A 227 0.01 17.79 -1.26
CA GLY A 227 0.19 16.34 -1.11
C GLY A 227 0.65 15.63 -2.37
N MET A 228 0.76 14.31 -2.26
CA MET A 228 1.01 13.39 -3.37
C MET A 228 0.05 12.21 -3.30
N ARG A 229 -0.32 11.67 -4.44
CA ARG A 229 -0.99 10.37 -4.54
C ARG A 229 0.06 9.32 -4.85
N ILE A 230 0.45 8.56 -3.85
CA ILE A 230 1.51 7.54 -3.92
C ILE A 230 1.07 6.19 -3.35
N ASP A 231 -0.15 6.10 -2.81
CA ASP A 231 -0.76 4.85 -2.36
C ASP A 231 -1.82 4.41 -3.38
N PHE A 232 -1.76 3.14 -3.80
CA PHE A 232 -2.59 2.61 -4.87
C PHE A 232 -3.18 1.25 -4.51
N ILE A 233 -4.29 0.93 -5.17
CA ILE A 233 -4.85 -0.41 -5.29
C ILE A 233 -4.87 -0.73 -6.78
N LEU A 234 -3.93 -1.55 -7.23
CA LEU A 234 -3.87 -2.04 -8.60
C LEU A 234 -4.47 -3.44 -8.63
N ALA A 235 -5.41 -3.68 -9.51
CA ALA A 235 -6.16 -4.93 -9.58
C ALA A 235 -5.92 -5.67 -10.89
N SER A 236 -5.80 -7.00 -10.81
CA SER A 236 -5.82 -7.86 -12.00
C SER A 236 -7.14 -7.70 -12.76
N PRO A 237 -7.20 -8.02 -14.07
CA PRO A 237 -8.42 -7.85 -14.86
C PRO A 237 -9.65 -8.50 -14.22
N ALA A 238 -9.53 -9.75 -13.75
CA ALA A 238 -10.62 -10.47 -13.09
C ALA A 238 -11.11 -9.78 -11.81
N LEU A 239 -10.20 -9.18 -11.03
CA LEU A 239 -10.56 -8.45 -9.82
C LEU A 239 -11.13 -7.07 -10.13
N ALA A 240 -10.59 -6.35 -11.12
CA ALA A 240 -11.02 -5.01 -11.49
C ALA A 240 -12.51 -4.94 -11.85
N HIS A 241 -13.04 -5.97 -12.52
CA HIS A 241 -14.47 -6.09 -12.86
C HIS A 241 -15.39 -6.18 -11.63
N ARG A 242 -14.87 -6.52 -10.45
CA ARG A 242 -15.65 -6.64 -9.22
C ARG A 242 -15.72 -5.34 -8.43
N VAL A 243 -14.88 -4.33 -8.77
CA VAL A 243 -14.83 -3.07 -8.03
C VAL A 243 -16.08 -2.24 -8.28
N THR A 244 -16.76 -1.85 -7.22
CA THR A 244 -18.03 -1.07 -7.28
C THR A 244 -17.90 0.31 -6.65
N ASN A 245 -16.89 0.51 -5.80
CA ASN A 245 -16.63 1.78 -5.14
C ASN A 245 -15.15 1.84 -4.73
N ALA A 246 -14.62 3.07 -4.63
CA ALA A 246 -13.30 3.34 -4.04
C ALA A 246 -13.27 4.72 -3.38
N GLU A 247 -12.49 4.85 -2.32
CA GLU A 247 -12.34 6.11 -1.60
C GLU A 247 -10.92 6.26 -1.04
N ILE A 248 -10.44 7.51 -1.03
CA ILE A 248 -9.28 7.96 -0.24
C ILE A 248 -9.82 8.67 1.00
N VAL A 249 -9.66 8.07 2.16
CA VAL A 249 -10.26 8.55 3.42
C VAL A 249 -9.37 9.65 4.02
N ARG A 250 -9.32 10.79 3.31
CA ARG A 250 -8.49 11.95 3.67
C ARG A 250 -8.68 12.40 5.12
N ASP A 251 -9.88 12.21 5.66
CA ASP A 251 -10.23 12.65 7.02
C ASP A 251 -9.48 11.87 8.11
N GLU A 252 -8.91 10.70 7.81
CA GLU A 252 -8.03 9.99 8.73
C GLU A 252 -6.65 10.66 8.88
N ARG A 253 -6.33 11.66 8.08
CA ARG A 253 -5.16 12.54 8.26
C ARG A 253 -5.40 13.67 9.25
N LYS A 254 -6.67 13.94 9.63
CA LYS A 254 -7.03 15.01 10.57
C LYS A 254 -6.69 14.64 12.02
N THR A 255 -6.34 15.66 12.79
CA THR A 255 -6.31 15.62 14.25
C THR A 255 -7.62 16.18 14.79
N GLY A 256 -8.04 15.81 16.00
CA GLY A 256 -9.26 16.37 16.62
C GLY A 256 -9.65 15.59 17.87
N LYS A 257 -10.59 16.14 18.64
CA LYS A 257 -11.08 15.55 19.90
C LYS A 257 -11.79 14.20 19.68
N ASP A 258 -12.35 14.00 18.49
CA ASP A 258 -13.10 12.80 18.11
C ASP A 258 -12.20 11.77 17.38
N ARG A 259 -10.87 11.93 17.44
CA ARG A 259 -9.90 11.06 16.79
C ARG A 259 -8.92 10.49 17.78
N ILE A 260 -8.75 9.17 17.75
CA ILE A 260 -7.80 8.45 18.62
C ILE A 260 -6.38 8.65 18.10
N GLY A 261 -5.47 9.07 18.96
CA GLY A 261 -4.03 9.13 18.68
C GLY A 261 -3.62 10.11 17.56
N SER A 262 -2.35 10.08 17.20
CA SER A 262 -1.79 10.89 16.12
C SER A 262 -2.04 10.24 14.75
N PRO A 263 -2.36 11.03 13.69
CA PRO A 263 -2.54 10.48 12.36
C PRO A 263 -1.22 10.03 11.73
N SER A 264 -1.29 9.12 10.77
CA SER A 264 -0.22 8.90 9.80
C SER A 264 -0.11 10.12 8.87
N ASP A 265 1.02 10.29 8.18
CA ASP A 265 1.17 11.23 7.07
C ASP A 265 0.46 10.75 5.80
N HIS A 266 0.05 9.48 5.76
CA HIS A 266 -0.81 8.91 4.73
C HIS A 266 -2.26 8.79 5.21
N ALA A 267 -3.20 8.82 4.26
CA ALA A 267 -4.60 8.46 4.45
C ALA A 267 -4.85 7.03 3.94
N PRO A 268 -5.77 6.28 4.55
CA PRO A 268 -6.15 4.98 4.01
C PRO A 268 -6.91 5.11 2.69
N VAL A 269 -6.74 4.11 1.83
CA VAL A 269 -7.44 3.95 0.55
C VAL A 269 -8.17 2.61 0.57
N PHE A 270 -9.41 2.55 0.11
CA PHE A 270 -10.13 1.29 0.02
C PHE A 270 -10.91 1.14 -1.29
N VAL A 271 -11.26 -0.10 -1.59
CA VAL A 271 -12.20 -0.48 -2.63
C VAL A 271 -13.26 -1.43 -2.08
N ASP A 272 -14.46 -1.37 -2.63
CA ASP A 272 -15.53 -2.32 -2.40
C ASP A 272 -15.65 -3.25 -3.60
N LEU A 273 -15.68 -4.55 -3.33
CA LEU A 273 -15.77 -5.60 -4.33
C LEU A 273 -17.14 -6.30 -4.24
N ASN A 274 -17.79 -6.48 -5.38
CA ASN A 274 -18.94 -7.38 -5.45
C ASN A 274 -18.56 -8.80 -5.00
N PRO A 275 -19.51 -9.58 -4.46
CA PRO A 275 -19.30 -11.00 -4.19
C PRO A 275 -18.74 -11.72 -5.42
N SER A 276 -17.89 -12.72 -5.20
CA SER A 276 -17.51 -13.65 -6.29
C SER A 276 -18.77 -14.38 -6.77
N SER A 277 -18.92 -14.47 -8.07
CA SER A 277 -20.00 -15.23 -8.72
C SER A 277 -19.88 -16.70 -8.39
#